data_30055f3439faec0b4d7bf8751788df69
#
_entry.id   30055f3439faec0b4d7bf8751788df69
#
_cell.length_a   1.000
_cell.length_b   1.000
_cell.length_c   1.000
_cell.angle_alpha   90.00
_cell.angle_beta   90.00
_cell.angle_gamma   90.00
#
_symmetry.space_group_name_H-M   'P 1'
#
loop_
_entity.id
_entity.type
_entity.pdbx_description
1 polymer ?
#
loop_
_entity_poly.entity_id
_entity_poly.type
_entity_poly.pdbx_seq_one_letter_code
_entity_poly.pdbx_strand_id
1 'polypeptide(L)'
;IIIHELPYKKELMEIYSHEWMETELGKDIEYSRIFGTFMRMEIPIIEKEDEYVLYTDMDIIFNDDILLKDLPHPAYLAAAPEFERDTKRMSYFNAGILVMNIQGMRIKYQQFVEMMKKRQRSTSGLFDQGYLNELCFNDMEILPIEYNWKPYWGINGNAKLIHFHGMKPCSNLEEAGFDTRESFFRTIFDNNSQGYAGYIYYFILFFNYLGQKQDQWLCYHLQYILDLYKKPLIALAQKPNYKPKYRKYKRLYSIFVSISILLAILLLTALFLV
;
A
#
# COMPACT_ATOMS: atom_id res chain seq x y z
N ILE A 1 -27.77 -2.33 -3.96
CA ILE A 1 -26.62 -1.40 -4.06
C ILE A 1 -27.06 -0.09 -3.42
N ILE A 2 -26.36 0.32 -2.38
CA ILE A 2 -26.58 1.63 -1.74
C ILE A 2 -25.58 2.58 -2.37
N ILE A 3 -26.06 3.66 -2.98
CA ILE A 3 -25.21 4.75 -3.47
C ILE A 3 -25.15 5.78 -2.35
N HIS A 4 -23.96 5.99 -1.82
CA HIS A 4 -23.71 6.99 -0.80
C HIS A 4 -22.95 8.17 -1.41
N GLU A 5 -23.37 9.39 -1.09
CA GLU A 5 -22.70 10.61 -1.52
C GLU A 5 -22.06 11.31 -0.31
N LEU A 6 -20.83 11.80 -0.51
CA LEU A 6 -20.14 12.59 0.51
C LEU A 6 -20.89 13.90 0.75
N PRO A 7 -21.33 14.19 1.98
CA PRO A 7 -22.10 15.40 2.26
C PRO A 7 -21.27 16.70 2.21
N TYR A 8 -19.94 16.60 2.20
CA TYR A 8 -18.98 17.72 2.24
C TYR A 8 -18.12 17.82 0.95
N LYS A 9 -18.64 17.35 -0.20
CA LYS A 9 -17.93 17.44 -1.49
C LYS A 9 -17.47 18.85 -1.82
N LYS A 10 -18.34 19.86 -1.57
CA LYS A 10 -18.04 21.25 -1.84
C LYS A 10 -16.87 21.75 -0.99
N GLU A 11 -16.89 21.44 0.29
CA GLU A 11 -15.83 21.78 1.22
C GLU A 11 -14.48 21.15 0.81
N LEU A 12 -14.50 19.89 0.39
CA LEU A 12 -13.29 19.21 -0.12
C LEU A 12 -12.73 19.89 -1.37
N MET A 13 -13.59 20.33 -2.31
CA MET A 13 -13.14 21.05 -3.49
C MET A 13 -12.55 22.43 -3.15
N GLU A 14 -13.06 23.09 -2.12
CA GLU A 14 -12.52 24.37 -1.63
C GLU A 14 -11.18 24.15 -0.88
N ILE A 15 -11.09 23.08 -0.05
CA ILE A 15 -9.89 22.72 0.69
C ILE A 15 -8.76 22.28 -0.26
N TYR A 16 -9.07 21.41 -1.22
CA TYR A 16 -8.13 20.86 -2.20
C TYR A 16 -8.41 21.45 -3.59
N SER A 17 -8.32 22.81 -3.70
CA SER A 17 -8.50 23.47 -5.00
C SER A 17 -7.40 23.09 -5.98
N HIS A 18 -7.68 23.15 -7.29
CA HIS A 18 -6.68 22.88 -8.33
C HIS A 18 -5.41 23.72 -8.13
N GLU A 19 -5.56 25.02 -7.85
CA GLU A 19 -4.44 25.91 -7.57
C GLU A 19 -3.59 25.43 -6.39
N TRP A 20 -4.22 24.98 -5.30
CA TRP A 20 -3.50 24.45 -4.16
C TRP A 20 -2.78 23.13 -4.52
N MET A 21 -3.45 22.23 -5.25
CA MET A 21 -2.83 20.95 -5.65
C MET A 21 -1.62 21.16 -6.54
N GLU A 22 -1.70 22.06 -7.51
CA GLU A 22 -0.56 22.40 -8.37
C GLU A 22 0.58 23.04 -7.58
N THR A 23 0.28 23.96 -6.66
CA THR A 23 1.30 24.68 -5.87
C THR A 23 1.99 23.80 -4.84
N GLU A 24 1.21 23.04 -4.05
CA GLU A 24 1.72 22.31 -2.88
C GLU A 24 2.10 20.86 -3.22
N LEU A 25 1.40 20.23 -4.18
CA LEU A 25 1.66 18.84 -4.56
C LEU A 25 2.46 18.73 -5.87
N GLY A 26 2.59 19.82 -6.61
CA GLY A 26 3.25 19.84 -7.93
C GLY A 26 2.50 19.02 -9.00
N LYS A 27 1.23 18.68 -8.74
CA LYS A 27 0.35 17.94 -9.65
C LYS A 27 -1.11 18.19 -9.32
N ASP A 28 -1.94 18.23 -10.34
CA ASP A 28 -3.39 18.22 -10.20
C ASP A 28 -3.89 16.78 -10.00
N ILE A 29 -4.86 16.61 -9.12
CA ILE A 29 -5.47 15.31 -8.80
C ILE A 29 -6.96 15.42 -9.05
N GLU A 30 -7.51 14.48 -9.82
CA GLU A 30 -8.94 14.44 -10.06
C GLU A 30 -9.74 14.32 -8.76
N TYR A 31 -10.79 15.14 -8.62
CA TYR A 31 -11.65 15.13 -7.44
C TYR A 31 -12.30 13.77 -7.17
N SER A 32 -12.57 12.97 -8.20
CA SER A 32 -13.06 11.60 -8.06
C SER A 32 -12.16 10.73 -7.18
N ARG A 33 -10.84 10.89 -7.32
CA ARG A 33 -9.85 10.17 -6.49
C ARG A 33 -9.85 10.71 -5.07
N ILE A 34 -9.90 12.03 -4.90
CA ILE A 34 -9.98 12.66 -3.57
C ILE A 34 -11.24 12.18 -2.86
N PHE A 35 -12.40 12.26 -3.50
CA PHE A 35 -13.66 11.80 -2.91
C PHE A 35 -13.62 10.32 -2.56
N GLY A 36 -13.00 9.49 -3.42
CA GLY A 36 -12.82 8.06 -3.18
C GLY A 36 -12.07 7.77 -1.87
N THR A 37 -11.01 8.53 -1.56
CA THR A 37 -10.27 8.33 -0.29
C THR A 37 -11.12 8.71 0.92
N PHE A 38 -11.93 9.74 0.83
CA PHE A 38 -12.79 10.20 1.92
C PHE A 38 -14.01 9.31 2.19
N MET A 39 -14.36 8.38 1.28
CA MET A 39 -15.49 7.45 1.51
C MET A 39 -15.32 6.60 2.76
N ARG A 40 -14.09 6.28 3.18
CA ARG A 40 -13.87 5.54 4.43
C ARG A 40 -14.29 6.30 5.68
N MET A 41 -14.30 7.64 5.62
CA MET A 41 -14.78 8.49 6.71
C MET A 41 -16.29 8.32 6.96
N GLU A 42 -17.04 7.88 5.94
CA GLU A 42 -18.49 7.68 6.00
C GLU A 42 -18.90 6.31 6.58
N ILE A 43 -17.96 5.37 6.73
CA ILE A 43 -18.24 4.02 7.25
C ILE A 43 -19.01 4.06 8.56
N PRO A 44 -18.65 4.88 9.57
CA PRO A 44 -19.37 4.91 10.85
C PRO A 44 -20.82 5.40 10.72
N ILE A 45 -21.14 6.10 9.62
CA ILE A 45 -22.48 6.63 9.35
C ILE A 45 -23.31 5.64 8.54
N ILE A 46 -22.67 4.90 7.63
CA ILE A 46 -23.31 3.91 6.76
C ILE A 46 -23.60 2.63 7.52
N GLU A 47 -22.60 2.15 8.29
CA GLU A 47 -22.72 0.93 9.08
C GLU A 47 -23.69 1.11 10.25
N LYS A 48 -24.68 0.19 10.39
CA LYS A 48 -25.73 0.28 11.39
C LYS A 48 -25.83 -0.95 12.30
N GLU A 49 -25.28 -2.08 11.86
CA GLU A 49 -25.49 -3.38 12.47
C GLU A 49 -24.28 -3.83 13.28
N ASP A 50 -23.08 -3.68 12.72
CA ASP A 50 -21.85 -4.15 13.33
C ASP A 50 -21.26 -3.15 14.32
N GLU A 51 -20.70 -3.65 15.42
CA GLU A 51 -19.98 -2.86 16.40
C GLU A 51 -18.55 -2.55 15.92
N TYR A 52 -17.92 -3.54 15.26
CA TYR A 52 -16.57 -3.44 14.73
C TYR A 52 -16.54 -3.79 13.25
N VAL A 53 -15.76 -3.03 12.49
CA VAL A 53 -15.56 -3.24 11.06
C VAL A 53 -14.06 -3.34 10.76
N LEU A 54 -13.67 -4.32 9.95
CA LEU A 54 -12.36 -4.36 9.32
C LEU A 54 -12.46 -3.66 7.95
N TYR A 55 -11.88 -2.46 7.85
CA TYR A 55 -11.73 -1.75 6.59
C TYR A 55 -10.42 -2.18 5.91
N THR A 56 -10.46 -2.37 4.60
CA THR A 56 -9.27 -2.57 3.77
C THR A 56 -9.35 -1.74 2.49
N ASP A 57 -8.22 -1.20 2.06
CA ASP A 57 -8.06 -0.69 0.70
C ASP A 57 -8.17 -1.85 -0.32
N MET A 58 -8.32 -1.53 -1.60
CA MET A 58 -8.48 -2.54 -2.66
C MET A 58 -7.17 -3.20 -3.09
N ASP A 59 -6.03 -2.64 -2.70
CA ASP A 59 -4.69 -3.14 -3.04
C ASP A 59 -4.09 -4.04 -1.95
N ILE A 60 -4.95 -4.87 -1.37
CA ILE A 60 -4.62 -5.80 -0.28
C ILE A 60 -4.74 -7.25 -0.78
N ILE A 61 -3.78 -8.11 -0.39
CA ILE A 61 -3.92 -9.57 -0.47
C ILE A 61 -4.23 -10.10 0.94
N PHE A 62 -5.28 -10.89 1.05
CA PHE A 62 -5.53 -11.75 2.19
C PHE A 62 -4.67 -13.01 2.02
N ASN A 63 -3.55 -13.06 2.74
CA ASN A 63 -2.56 -14.14 2.65
C ASN A 63 -2.83 -15.29 3.62
N ASP A 64 -3.70 -15.06 4.59
CA ASP A 64 -4.13 -16.04 5.58
C ASP A 64 -5.55 -15.71 6.05
N ASP A 65 -6.20 -16.63 6.73
CA ASP A 65 -7.50 -16.43 7.34
C ASP A 65 -7.44 -15.35 8.43
N ILE A 66 -8.41 -14.46 8.40
CA ILE A 66 -8.60 -13.42 9.40
C ILE A 66 -9.74 -13.81 10.32
N LEU A 67 -9.42 -14.10 11.56
CA LEU A 67 -10.44 -14.35 12.57
C LEU A 67 -10.70 -13.03 13.32
N LEU A 68 -11.94 -12.58 13.33
CA LEU A 68 -12.33 -11.32 13.99
C LEU A 68 -11.95 -11.29 15.47
N LYS A 69 -12.00 -12.44 16.15
CA LYS A 69 -11.58 -12.58 17.56
C LYS A 69 -10.09 -12.29 17.81
N ASP A 70 -9.26 -12.37 16.75
CA ASP A 70 -7.79 -12.12 16.85
C ASP A 70 -7.44 -10.65 16.55
N LEU A 71 -8.44 -9.86 16.14
CA LEU A 71 -8.28 -8.44 15.93
C LEU A 71 -8.48 -7.66 17.24
N PRO A 72 -7.81 -6.52 17.43
CA PRO A 72 -8.07 -5.65 18.56
C PRO A 72 -9.50 -5.11 18.55
N HIS A 73 -10.03 -4.79 19.73
CA HIS A 73 -11.34 -4.18 19.90
C HIS A 73 -11.17 -2.74 20.46
N PRO A 74 -10.71 -1.80 19.62
CA PRO A 74 -10.34 -0.46 20.07
C PRO A 74 -11.56 0.36 20.48
N ALA A 75 -11.34 1.40 21.31
CA ALA A 75 -12.38 2.38 21.61
C ALA A 75 -12.78 3.23 20.40
N TYR A 76 -11.85 3.45 19.47
CA TYR A 76 -12.05 4.21 18.22
C TYR A 76 -11.59 3.41 17.01
N LEU A 77 -10.28 3.29 16.81
CA LEU A 77 -9.71 2.49 15.73
C LEU A 77 -8.39 1.83 16.15
N ALA A 78 -8.04 0.76 15.44
CA ALA A 78 -6.69 0.22 15.47
C ALA A 78 -6.08 0.27 14.07
N ALA A 79 -4.80 0.65 14.00
CA ALA A 79 -4.05 0.80 12.77
C ALA A 79 -2.58 0.42 12.95
N ALA A 80 -1.90 0.09 11.85
CA ALA A 80 -0.47 -0.19 11.83
C ALA A 80 0.32 1.04 11.33
N PRO A 81 1.62 1.14 11.66
CA PRO A 81 2.47 2.25 11.23
C PRO A 81 2.48 2.44 9.71
N GLU A 82 2.69 3.67 9.24
CA GLU A 82 2.84 3.98 7.82
C GLU A 82 4.16 3.43 7.27
N PHE A 83 5.29 3.82 7.85
CA PHE A 83 6.62 3.52 7.32
C PHE A 83 7.48 2.65 8.24
N GLU A 84 7.37 2.86 9.54
CA GLU A 84 8.18 2.20 10.54
C GLU A 84 7.69 0.77 10.78
N ARG A 85 8.63 -0.19 10.83
CA ARG A 85 8.32 -1.55 11.31
C ARG A 85 8.23 -1.61 12.84
N ASP A 86 8.98 -0.74 13.50
CA ASP A 86 8.97 -0.65 14.96
C ASP A 86 7.78 0.20 15.41
N THR A 87 6.77 -0.46 15.92
CA THR A 87 5.54 0.19 16.41
C THR A 87 5.79 1.20 17.53
N LYS A 88 6.91 1.05 18.28
CA LYS A 88 7.30 1.99 19.33
C LYS A 88 7.79 3.33 18.77
N ARG A 89 8.15 3.37 17.51
CA ARG A 89 8.59 4.58 16.79
C ARG A 89 7.52 5.17 15.90
N MET A 90 6.32 4.60 15.95
CA MET A 90 5.22 5.08 15.14
C MET A 90 4.90 6.53 15.48
N SER A 91 4.99 7.38 14.47
CA SER A 91 4.60 8.80 14.52
C SER A 91 3.39 9.10 13.64
N TYR A 92 3.00 8.12 12.81
CA TYR A 92 1.93 8.24 11.83
C TYR A 92 1.44 6.85 11.43
N PHE A 93 0.13 6.63 11.37
CA PHE A 93 -0.42 5.34 10.96
C PHE A 93 -0.94 5.35 9.53
N ASN A 94 -0.92 4.17 8.93
CA ASN A 94 -1.46 3.91 7.61
C ASN A 94 -2.97 3.64 7.69
N ALA A 95 -3.75 4.29 6.85
CA ALA A 95 -5.20 4.17 6.82
C ALA A 95 -5.72 3.07 5.86
N GLY A 96 -4.84 2.33 5.19
CA GLY A 96 -5.25 1.31 4.23
C GLY A 96 -5.85 0.05 4.85
N ILE A 97 -5.57 -0.21 6.14
CA ILE A 97 -6.21 -1.27 6.92
C ILE A 97 -6.50 -0.74 8.32
N LEU A 98 -7.76 -0.77 8.70
CA LEU A 98 -8.25 -0.24 9.97
C LEU A 98 -9.25 -1.22 10.61
N VAL A 99 -9.14 -1.45 11.91
CA VAL A 99 -10.23 -2.00 12.70
C VAL A 99 -10.93 -0.83 13.36
N MET A 100 -12.19 -0.62 13.05
CA MET A 100 -12.97 0.54 13.50
C MET A 100 -14.05 0.10 14.50
N ASN A 101 -14.11 0.76 15.65
CA ASN A 101 -15.29 0.75 16.49
C ASN A 101 -16.29 1.76 15.96
N ILE A 102 -17.43 1.31 15.51
CA ILE A 102 -18.42 2.17 14.82
C ILE A 102 -18.94 3.28 15.73
N GLN A 103 -19.23 2.98 16.98
CA GLN A 103 -19.74 3.99 17.92
C GLN A 103 -18.68 5.04 18.27
N GLY A 104 -17.45 4.60 18.55
CA GLY A 104 -16.34 5.50 18.80
C GLY A 104 -16.03 6.39 17.59
N MET A 105 -16.01 5.79 16.41
CA MET A 105 -15.74 6.55 15.18
C MET A 105 -16.85 7.53 14.80
N ARG A 106 -18.10 7.34 15.24
CA ARG A 106 -19.16 8.36 15.10
C ARG A 106 -18.83 9.65 15.85
N ILE A 107 -18.17 9.54 17.02
CA ILE A 107 -17.71 10.72 17.78
C ILE A 107 -16.62 11.46 17.00
N LYS A 108 -15.64 10.72 16.45
CA LYS A 108 -14.56 11.28 15.63
C LYS A 108 -15.09 11.88 14.32
N TYR A 109 -16.09 11.25 13.73
CA TYR A 109 -16.77 11.78 12.53
C TYR A 109 -17.40 13.14 12.77
N GLN A 110 -18.03 13.37 13.91
CA GLN A 110 -18.59 14.69 14.23
C GLN A 110 -17.48 15.76 14.26
N GLN A 111 -16.34 15.46 14.86
CA GLN A 111 -15.17 16.36 14.88
C GLN A 111 -14.65 16.60 13.45
N PHE A 112 -14.55 15.55 12.64
CA PHE A 112 -14.16 15.66 11.24
C PHE A 112 -15.11 16.57 10.44
N VAL A 113 -16.43 16.42 10.57
CA VAL A 113 -17.42 17.25 9.89
C VAL A 113 -17.30 18.74 10.30
N GLU A 114 -16.99 19.03 11.57
CA GLU A 114 -16.72 20.40 12.00
C GLU A 114 -15.45 20.99 11.36
N MET A 115 -14.40 20.19 11.17
CA MET A 115 -13.21 20.61 10.41
C MET A 115 -13.59 20.90 8.95
N MET A 116 -14.40 20.06 8.31
CA MET A 116 -14.87 20.28 6.95
C MET A 116 -15.67 21.59 6.82
N LYS A 117 -16.63 21.84 7.71
CA LYS A 117 -17.41 23.09 7.73
C LYS A 117 -16.53 24.33 7.84
N LYS A 118 -15.44 24.25 8.60
CA LYS A 118 -14.46 25.33 8.78
C LYS A 118 -13.43 25.40 7.65
N ARG A 119 -13.47 24.53 6.63
CA ARG A 119 -12.46 24.38 5.57
C ARG A 119 -11.04 24.17 6.15
N GLN A 120 -10.97 23.51 7.27
CA GLN A 120 -9.72 23.24 7.96
C GLN A 120 -9.03 22.02 7.31
N ARG A 121 -7.80 22.21 6.80
CA ARG A 121 -6.94 21.09 6.39
C ARG A 121 -6.40 20.37 7.61
N SER A 122 -6.15 19.08 7.44
CA SER A 122 -5.40 18.35 8.45
C SER A 122 -3.96 18.87 8.54
N THR A 123 -3.46 19.00 9.75
CA THR A 123 -2.06 19.35 10.05
C THR A 123 -1.17 18.11 10.12
N SER A 124 -1.77 16.92 10.22
CA SER A 124 -1.04 15.66 10.36
C SER A 124 -0.71 14.98 9.03
N GLY A 125 -1.22 15.47 7.90
CA GLY A 125 -0.93 14.89 6.59
C GLY A 125 -2.00 15.19 5.54
N LEU A 126 -1.91 14.50 4.41
CA LEU A 126 -2.78 14.72 3.27
C LEU A 126 -4.04 13.85 3.32
N PHE A 127 -5.10 14.37 2.73
CA PHE A 127 -6.38 13.72 2.52
C PHE A 127 -6.96 13.09 3.80
N ASP A 128 -7.75 12.06 3.66
CA ASP A 128 -8.45 11.35 4.72
C ASP A 128 -7.51 10.74 5.77
N GLN A 129 -6.38 10.17 5.36
CA GLN A 129 -5.38 9.61 6.28
C GLN A 129 -4.82 10.68 7.21
N GLY A 130 -4.60 11.90 6.72
CA GLY A 130 -4.18 13.03 7.55
C GLY A 130 -5.22 13.36 8.63
N TYR A 131 -6.49 13.44 8.27
CA TYR A 131 -7.57 13.69 9.25
C TYR A 131 -7.72 12.57 10.25
N LEU A 132 -7.63 11.30 9.81
CA LEU A 132 -7.68 10.16 10.72
C LEU A 132 -6.53 10.20 11.72
N ASN A 133 -5.31 10.49 11.28
CA ASN A 133 -4.16 10.66 12.18
C ASN A 133 -4.35 11.82 13.14
N GLU A 134 -4.82 12.98 12.69
CA GLU A 134 -5.07 14.15 13.55
C GLU A 134 -6.11 13.85 14.63
N LEU A 135 -7.19 13.15 14.27
CA LEU A 135 -8.31 12.87 15.15
C LEU A 135 -8.11 11.68 16.08
N CYS A 136 -7.33 10.68 15.65
CA CYS A 136 -7.31 9.38 16.32
C CYS A 136 -5.93 8.95 16.82
N PHE A 137 -4.81 9.53 16.37
CA PHE A 137 -3.48 9.02 16.66
C PHE A 137 -3.20 8.79 18.15
N ASN A 138 -3.67 9.71 19.00
CA ASN A 138 -3.43 9.62 20.45
C ASN A 138 -4.36 8.63 21.16
N ASP A 139 -5.45 8.23 20.53
CA ASP A 139 -6.51 7.39 21.12
C ASP A 139 -6.62 6.03 20.42
N MET A 140 -5.77 5.76 19.42
CA MET A 140 -5.80 4.52 18.66
C MET A 140 -5.12 3.36 19.39
N GLU A 141 -5.48 2.14 19.03
CA GLU A 141 -4.74 0.94 19.36
C GLU A 141 -3.81 0.52 18.20
N ILE A 142 -2.73 -0.18 18.56
CA ILE A 142 -1.79 -0.69 17.55
C ILE A 142 -2.35 -1.98 16.96
N LEU A 143 -2.63 -1.97 15.67
CA LEU A 143 -2.86 -3.19 14.89
C LEU A 143 -1.51 -3.88 14.66
N PRO A 144 -1.36 -5.18 14.97
CA PRO A 144 -0.12 -5.90 14.68
C PRO A 144 0.28 -5.76 13.21
N ILE A 145 1.57 -5.54 12.94
CA ILE A 145 2.06 -5.20 11.60
C ILE A 145 1.81 -6.30 10.57
N GLU A 146 1.61 -7.54 11.01
CA GLU A 146 1.24 -8.69 10.18
C GLU A 146 -0.11 -8.48 9.49
N TYR A 147 -0.99 -7.66 10.06
CA TYR A 147 -2.28 -7.29 9.47
C TYR A 147 -2.22 -6.06 8.55
N ASN A 148 -1.05 -5.46 8.36
CA ASN A 148 -0.82 -4.40 7.38
C ASN A 148 0.63 -4.44 6.90
N TRP A 149 1.06 -5.62 6.45
CA TRP A 149 2.44 -5.82 6.00
C TRP A 149 2.67 -5.14 4.65
N LYS A 150 3.70 -4.30 4.57
CA LYS A 150 4.07 -3.60 3.34
C LYS A 150 5.23 -4.35 2.65
N PRO A 151 5.15 -4.60 1.33
CA PRO A 151 6.22 -5.29 0.59
C PRO A 151 7.60 -4.68 0.75
N TYR A 152 7.71 -3.36 0.91
CA TYR A 152 9.00 -2.70 1.13
C TYR A 152 9.66 -3.04 2.49
N TRP A 153 8.95 -3.65 3.40
CA TRP A 153 9.53 -4.19 4.64
C TRP A 153 10.22 -5.55 4.45
N GLY A 154 10.13 -6.13 3.24
CA GLY A 154 10.67 -7.42 2.90
C GLY A 154 9.64 -8.55 2.99
N ILE A 155 10.14 -9.80 2.95
CA ILE A 155 9.31 -11.00 3.02
C ILE A 155 9.02 -11.35 4.48
N ASN A 156 7.75 -11.64 4.80
CA ASN A 156 7.32 -12.12 6.11
C ASN A 156 6.34 -13.28 5.96
N GLY A 157 6.75 -14.47 6.39
CA GLY A 157 5.91 -15.67 6.34
C GLY A 157 4.68 -15.63 7.27
N ASN A 158 4.66 -14.72 8.26
CA ASN A 158 3.54 -14.55 9.19
C ASN A 158 2.59 -13.43 8.79
N ALA A 159 2.86 -12.73 7.68
CA ALA A 159 2.00 -11.65 7.23
C ALA A 159 0.60 -12.16 6.85
N LYS A 160 -0.43 -11.59 7.46
CA LYS A 160 -1.83 -11.94 7.26
C LYS A 160 -2.44 -11.15 6.09
N LEU A 161 -2.25 -9.85 6.09
CA LEU A 161 -2.69 -8.94 5.05
C LEU A 161 -1.49 -8.24 4.43
N ILE A 162 -1.34 -8.36 3.11
CA ILE A 162 -0.27 -7.72 2.36
C ILE A 162 -0.84 -6.48 1.68
N HIS A 163 -0.37 -5.32 2.09
CA HIS A 163 -0.79 -4.04 1.54
C HIS A 163 0.25 -3.54 0.53
N PHE A 164 -0.11 -3.48 -0.74
CA PHE A 164 0.73 -2.92 -1.79
C PHE A 164 0.81 -1.39 -1.71
N HIS A 165 1.16 -0.90 -0.51
CA HIS A 165 1.41 0.51 -0.30
C HIS A 165 2.55 0.98 -1.21
N GLY A 166 2.26 1.91 -2.12
CA GLY A 166 3.17 2.34 -3.17
C GLY A 166 2.95 1.60 -4.48
N MET A 167 3.85 0.70 -4.87
CA MET A 167 3.75 -0.04 -6.12
C MET A 167 2.61 -1.06 -6.10
N LYS A 168 1.82 -1.07 -7.17
CA LYS A 168 0.71 -2.01 -7.36
C LYS A 168 1.11 -3.10 -8.34
N PRO A 169 0.65 -4.37 -8.18
CA PRO A 169 0.98 -5.45 -9.10
C PRO A 169 0.55 -5.21 -10.56
N CYS A 170 -0.49 -4.41 -10.75
CA CYS A 170 -1.07 -4.11 -12.07
C CYS A 170 -0.74 -2.69 -12.56
N SER A 171 0.09 -1.93 -11.85
CA SER A 171 0.50 -0.60 -12.28
C SER A 171 1.55 -0.70 -13.39
N ASN A 172 1.45 0.17 -14.39
CA ASN A 172 2.58 0.43 -15.25
C ASN A 172 3.73 0.98 -14.39
N LEU A 173 4.90 0.38 -14.50
CA LEU A 173 6.06 0.78 -13.68
C LEU A 173 6.49 2.22 -13.90
N GLU A 174 6.27 2.75 -15.10
CA GLU A 174 6.52 4.16 -15.41
C GLU A 174 5.53 5.07 -14.70
N GLU A 175 4.28 4.65 -14.54
CA GLU A 175 3.23 5.36 -13.80
C GLU A 175 3.31 5.13 -12.29
N ALA A 176 3.84 3.99 -11.84
CA ALA A 176 3.95 3.64 -10.43
C ALA A 176 5.12 4.35 -9.72
N GLY A 177 5.79 5.31 -10.39
CA GLY A 177 6.84 6.07 -9.75
C GLY A 177 8.15 5.29 -9.54
N PHE A 178 8.47 4.31 -10.37
CA PHE A 178 9.86 3.90 -10.59
C PHE A 178 10.67 5.03 -11.24
N ASP A 179 10.03 6.15 -11.44
CA ASP A 179 10.76 7.39 -11.61
C ASP A 179 11.55 7.61 -10.32
N THR A 180 12.84 7.28 -10.39
CA THR A 180 13.83 7.43 -9.33
C THR A 180 13.93 8.87 -8.81
N ARG A 181 13.06 9.77 -9.28
CA ARG A 181 12.91 11.16 -8.87
C ARG A 181 12.00 11.33 -7.66
N GLU A 182 11.07 10.41 -7.37
CA GLU A 182 10.33 10.47 -6.12
C GLU A 182 11.23 10.05 -4.96
N SER A 183 11.59 11.02 -4.12
CA SER A 183 12.51 10.87 -2.99
C SER A 183 12.14 9.73 -2.03
N PHE A 184 10.85 9.44 -1.88
CA PHE A 184 10.33 8.40 -1.01
C PHE A 184 10.72 6.98 -1.47
N PHE A 185 10.41 6.63 -2.73
CA PHE A 185 10.78 5.31 -3.25
C PHE A 185 12.29 5.14 -3.38
N ARG A 186 12.99 6.22 -3.72
CA ARG A 186 14.44 6.21 -3.77
C ARG A 186 15.05 5.88 -2.41
N THR A 187 14.53 6.45 -1.33
CA THR A 187 15.02 6.17 0.04
C THR A 187 14.72 4.72 0.46
N ILE A 188 13.54 4.20 0.13
CA ILE A 188 13.18 2.80 0.43
C ILE A 188 14.08 1.83 -0.34
N PHE A 189 14.33 2.08 -1.61
CA PHE A 189 15.05 1.15 -2.49
C PHE A 189 16.56 1.32 -2.48
N ASP A 190 17.10 2.54 -2.36
CA ASP A 190 18.56 2.76 -2.33
C ASP A 190 19.20 2.22 -1.05
N ASN A 191 18.46 2.14 0.03
CA ASN A 191 18.96 1.68 1.34
C ASN A 191 18.52 0.26 1.73
N ASN A 192 17.62 -0.38 0.99
CA ASN A 192 17.02 -1.63 1.45
C ASN A 192 16.78 -2.65 0.33
N SER A 193 17.75 -3.54 0.12
CA SER A 193 17.61 -4.69 -0.80
C SER A 193 16.44 -5.63 -0.42
N GLN A 194 15.98 -5.63 0.82
CA GLN A 194 14.86 -6.44 1.29
C GLN A 194 13.53 -5.94 0.71
N GLY A 195 13.39 -4.62 0.46
CA GLY A 195 12.21 -4.04 -0.14
C GLY A 195 11.94 -4.56 -1.55
N TYR A 196 12.98 -4.67 -2.38
CA TYR A 196 12.86 -5.28 -3.71
C TYR A 196 12.42 -6.74 -3.62
N ALA A 197 13.06 -7.52 -2.77
CA ALA A 197 12.73 -8.92 -2.58
C ALA A 197 11.27 -9.10 -2.13
N GLY A 198 10.79 -8.22 -1.26
CA GLY A 198 9.41 -8.22 -0.79
C GLY A 198 8.41 -7.96 -1.92
N TYR A 199 8.60 -6.88 -2.70
CA TYR A 199 7.70 -6.59 -3.83
C TYR A 199 7.67 -7.72 -4.86
N ILE A 200 8.83 -8.26 -5.21
CA ILE A 200 8.94 -9.38 -6.13
C ILE A 200 8.16 -10.59 -5.62
N TYR A 201 8.42 -10.98 -4.37
CA TYR A 201 7.78 -12.13 -3.76
C TYR A 201 6.25 -11.98 -3.75
N TYR A 202 5.74 -10.84 -3.29
CA TYR A 202 4.31 -10.62 -3.19
C TYR A 202 3.65 -10.37 -4.55
N PHE A 203 4.35 -9.86 -5.55
CA PHE A 203 3.85 -9.81 -6.92
C PHE A 203 3.69 -11.21 -7.51
N ILE A 204 4.67 -12.10 -7.30
CA ILE A 204 4.55 -13.51 -7.71
C ILE A 204 3.36 -14.16 -7.00
N LEU A 205 3.21 -13.93 -5.70
CA LEU A 205 2.08 -14.44 -4.92
C LEU A 205 0.74 -13.94 -5.48
N PHE A 206 0.62 -12.65 -5.76
CA PHE A 206 -0.57 -12.06 -6.37
C PHE A 206 -0.91 -12.71 -7.71
N PHE A 207 0.08 -12.86 -8.59
CA PHE A 207 -0.12 -13.49 -9.89
C PHE A 207 -0.43 -14.97 -9.79
N ASN A 208 0.10 -15.69 -8.81
CA ASN A 208 -0.26 -17.07 -8.55
C ASN A 208 -1.74 -17.21 -8.15
N TYR A 209 -2.26 -16.32 -7.32
CA TYR A 209 -3.70 -16.29 -6.97
C TYR A 209 -4.58 -15.98 -8.18
N LEU A 210 -4.15 -15.09 -9.06
CA LEU A 210 -4.86 -14.78 -10.30
C LEU A 210 -4.74 -15.92 -11.32
N GLY A 211 -3.57 -16.53 -11.48
CA GLY A 211 -3.28 -17.60 -12.44
C GLY A 211 -4.08 -18.86 -12.19
N GLN A 212 -4.47 -19.15 -10.94
CA GLN A 212 -5.42 -20.22 -10.63
C GLN A 212 -6.79 -20.05 -11.34
N LYS A 213 -7.05 -18.89 -11.94
CA LYS A 213 -8.31 -18.59 -12.62
C LYS A 213 -8.21 -18.44 -14.14
N GLN A 214 -7.02 -18.15 -14.73
CA GLN A 214 -6.87 -17.95 -16.18
C GLN A 214 -5.41 -18.10 -16.67
N ASP A 215 -5.11 -19.17 -17.44
CA ASP A 215 -3.75 -19.49 -17.94
C ASP A 215 -3.11 -18.41 -18.84
N GLN A 216 -3.89 -17.71 -19.68
CA GLN A 216 -3.37 -16.67 -20.60
C GLN A 216 -2.85 -15.43 -19.88
N TRP A 217 -3.39 -15.12 -18.72
CA TRP A 217 -3.02 -13.99 -17.93
C TRP A 217 -1.63 -14.16 -17.30
N LEU A 218 -1.28 -15.39 -16.89
CA LEU A 218 0.00 -15.73 -16.27
C LEU A 218 1.17 -15.44 -17.21
N CYS A 219 1.07 -15.82 -18.49
CA CYS A 219 2.14 -15.61 -19.48
C CYS A 219 2.40 -14.12 -19.74
N TYR A 220 1.36 -13.30 -19.86
CA TYR A 220 1.50 -11.85 -20.04
C TYR A 220 2.19 -11.19 -18.84
N HIS A 221 1.90 -11.64 -17.63
CA HIS A 221 2.42 -11.04 -16.41
C HIS A 221 3.80 -11.54 -16.03
N LEU A 222 4.18 -12.76 -16.39
CA LEU A 222 5.57 -13.21 -16.29
C LEU A 222 6.47 -12.40 -17.22
N GLN A 223 6.02 -12.10 -18.45
CA GLN A 223 6.73 -11.21 -19.36
C GLN A 223 6.87 -9.79 -18.76
N TYR A 224 5.82 -9.27 -18.16
CA TYR A 224 5.82 -7.99 -17.46
C TYR A 224 6.80 -7.96 -16.28
N ILE A 225 6.84 -9.01 -15.45
CA ILE A 225 7.81 -9.15 -14.34
C ILE A 225 9.23 -9.20 -14.89
N LEU A 226 9.48 -9.94 -15.96
CA LEU A 226 10.80 -10.00 -16.61
C LEU A 226 11.25 -8.63 -17.14
N ASP A 227 10.34 -7.85 -17.71
CA ASP A 227 10.61 -6.48 -18.16
C ASP A 227 10.82 -5.51 -16.98
N LEU A 228 10.13 -5.73 -15.85
CA LEU A 228 10.37 -5.08 -14.57
C LEU A 228 11.82 -5.18 -14.11
N TYR A 229 12.39 -6.37 -14.21
CA TYR A 229 13.77 -6.63 -13.79
C TYR A 229 14.80 -6.10 -14.79
N LYS A 230 14.47 -6.10 -16.07
CA LYS A 230 15.40 -5.76 -17.14
C LYS A 230 15.86 -4.30 -17.06
N LYS A 231 14.95 -3.34 -16.86
CA LYS A 231 15.27 -1.91 -16.81
C LYS A 231 16.12 -1.49 -15.59
N PRO A 232 15.77 -1.83 -14.34
CA PRO A 232 16.60 -1.53 -13.18
C PRO A 232 17.97 -2.20 -13.22
N LEU A 233 18.06 -3.41 -13.79
CA LEU A 233 19.33 -4.12 -13.93
C LEU A 233 20.24 -3.48 -14.95
N ILE A 234 19.70 -3.04 -16.08
CA ILE A 234 20.44 -2.29 -17.08
C ILE A 234 20.92 -0.95 -16.49
N ALA A 235 20.06 -0.24 -15.75
CA ALA A 235 20.42 1.02 -15.10
C ALA A 235 21.49 0.86 -14.02
N LEU A 236 21.46 -0.23 -13.22
CA LEU A 236 22.51 -0.58 -12.26
C LEU A 236 23.81 -0.98 -12.95
N ALA A 237 23.73 -1.66 -14.09
CA ALA A 237 24.91 -2.05 -14.88
C ALA A 237 25.59 -0.88 -15.58
N GLN A 238 24.85 0.22 -15.83
CA GLN A 238 25.34 1.41 -16.53
C GLN A 238 25.90 2.50 -15.59
N LYS A 239 25.80 2.37 -14.25
CA LYS A 239 26.39 3.35 -13.30
C LYS A 239 27.92 3.22 -13.25
N PRO A 240 28.70 4.25 -13.66
CA PRO A 240 30.15 4.11 -13.90
C PRO A 240 31.05 4.05 -12.66
N ASN A 241 30.53 4.11 -11.42
CA ASN A 241 31.35 4.36 -10.23
C ASN A 241 31.12 3.42 -9.03
N TYR A 242 30.80 2.15 -9.26
CA TYR A 242 30.71 1.21 -8.14
C TYR A 242 32.02 0.42 -7.96
N LYS A 243 32.72 0.64 -6.83
CA LYS A 243 34.00 0.04 -6.42
C LYS A 243 33.93 -1.49 -6.18
N PRO A 244 35.09 -2.18 -6.07
CA PRO A 244 35.27 -3.66 -6.26
C PRO A 244 34.45 -4.63 -5.39
N LYS A 245 33.74 -4.19 -4.34
CA LYS A 245 32.74 -5.02 -3.62
C LYS A 245 31.65 -5.57 -4.55
N TYR A 246 31.38 -4.84 -5.63
CA TYR A 246 30.37 -5.16 -6.64
C TYR A 246 30.64 -6.45 -7.42
N ARG A 247 31.91 -6.84 -7.68
CA ARG A 247 32.22 -8.08 -8.43
C ARG A 247 31.75 -9.34 -7.72
N LYS A 248 31.80 -9.40 -6.38
CA LYS A 248 31.32 -10.53 -5.58
C LYS A 248 29.80 -10.63 -5.62
N TYR A 249 29.11 -9.49 -5.50
CA TYR A 249 27.65 -9.43 -5.57
C TYR A 249 27.13 -9.65 -7.00
N LYS A 250 27.81 -9.15 -8.02
CA LYS A 250 27.47 -9.39 -9.43
C LYS A 250 27.50 -10.90 -9.77
N ARG A 251 28.47 -11.63 -9.23
CA ARG A 251 28.58 -13.09 -9.45
C ARG A 251 27.48 -13.86 -8.73
N LEU A 252 27.20 -13.52 -7.46
CA LEU A 252 26.11 -14.11 -6.68
C LEU A 252 24.75 -13.77 -7.30
N TYR A 253 24.58 -12.55 -7.76
CA TYR A 253 23.38 -12.07 -8.42
C TYR A 253 23.13 -12.74 -9.78
N SER A 254 24.18 -12.88 -10.63
CA SER A 254 24.09 -13.65 -11.88
C SER A 254 23.68 -15.10 -11.63
N ILE A 255 24.22 -15.74 -10.57
CA ILE A 255 23.83 -17.09 -10.15
C ILE A 255 22.36 -17.11 -9.71
N PHE A 256 21.91 -16.13 -8.92
CA PHE A 256 20.53 -16.04 -8.43
C PHE A 256 19.53 -15.84 -9.58
N VAL A 257 19.83 -14.95 -10.53
CA VAL A 257 19.02 -14.74 -11.74
C VAL A 257 18.97 -16.00 -12.59
N SER A 258 20.10 -16.69 -12.78
CA SER A 258 20.15 -17.95 -13.54
C SER A 258 19.33 -19.05 -12.88
N ILE A 259 19.37 -19.15 -11.55
CA ILE A 259 18.55 -20.11 -10.78
C ILE A 259 17.07 -19.75 -10.88
N SER A 260 16.71 -18.47 -10.79
CA SER A 260 15.32 -18.02 -10.91
C SER A 260 14.74 -18.28 -12.31
N ILE A 261 15.53 -18.06 -13.36
CA ILE A 261 15.16 -18.40 -14.74
C ILE A 261 15.03 -19.92 -14.90
N LEU A 262 15.95 -20.70 -14.36
CA LEU A 262 15.88 -22.16 -14.41
C LEU A 262 14.65 -22.70 -13.67
N LEU A 263 14.34 -22.16 -12.49
CA LEU A 263 13.12 -22.49 -11.75
C LEU A 263 11.85 -22.10 -12.50
N ALA A 264 11.84 -20.95 -13.15
CA ALA A 264 10.71 -20.53 -14.00
C ALA A 264 10.53 -21.46 -15.22
N ILE A 265 11.64 -21.89 -15.85
CA ILE A 265 11.59 -22.86 -16.96
C ILE A 265 11.13 -24.23 -16.46
N LEU A 266 11.59 -24.69 -15.30
CA LEU A 266 11.18 -25.98 -14.73
C LEU A 266 9.70 -25.95 -14.32
N LEU A 267 9.20 -24.85 -13.79
CA LEU A 267 7.77 -24.64 -13.49
C LEU A 267 6.92 -24.65 -14.77
N LEU A 268 7.40 -23.97 -15.82
CA LEU A 268 6.72 -23.98 -17.12
C LEU A 268 6.71 -25.38 -17.74
N THR A 269 7.83 -26.12 -17.70
CA THR A 269 7.87 -27.49 -18.23
C THR A 269 7.00 -28.46 -17.42
N ALA A 270 6.89 -28.29 -16.10
CA ALA A 270 5.99 -29.08 -15.27
C ALA A 270 4.51 -28.80 -15.57
N LEU A 271 4.16 -27.56 -15.92
CA LEU A 271 2.80 -27.19 -16.34
C LEU A 271 2.39 -27.69 -17.71
N PHE A 272 3.37 -28.01 -18.61
CA PHE A 272 3.11 -28.59 -19.92
C PHE A 272 3.15 -30.12 -19.94
N LEU A 273 3.53 -30.77 -18.82
CA LEU A 273 3.58 -32.23 -18.70
C LEU A 273 2.44 -32.83 -17.88
N VAL A 274 1.51 -31.99 -17.39
CA VAL A 274 0.23 -32.36 -16.78
C VAL A 274 -0.92 -31.96 -17.71
#